data_d8b4d565de242a6bcca1f63a2f41d770
#
_entry.id   d8b4d565de242a6bcca1f63a2f41d770
#
_cell.length_a   1.000
_cell.length_b   1.000
_cell.length_c   1.000
_cell.angle_alpha   90.00
_cell.angle_beta   90.00
_cell.angle_gamma   90.00
#
_symmetry.space_group_name_H-M   'P 1'
#
loop_
_entity.id
_entity.type
_entity.pdbx_description
1 polymer ?
#
loop_
_entity_poly.entity_id
_entity_poly.type
_entity_poly.pdbx_seq_one_letter_code
_entity_poly.pdbx_strand_id
1 'polypeptide(L)'
;MNILYGLDLLGTMMFAISGAMAANRNNVDVFGVGFMGFVTAIGGGSLRDIFLNIRPVWVEDGNYIIVISIGVLISLTFNKQLYALARTLTLFDAIGIGFFTVVGVEKSLNYESNAFAAVLLGMFSASMGGVIRDVLLQIPP
;
A
#
# COMPACT_ATOMS: atom_id res chain seq x y z
N MET A 1 -9.66 19.20 3.18
CA MET A 1 -9.03 17.86 3.07
C MET A 1 -8.32 17.56 4.38
N ASN A 2 -8.58 16.41 4.97
CA ASN A 2 -7.98 16.02 6.23
C ASN A 2 -6.52 15.55 6.02
N ILE A 3 -5.62 15.84 6.96
CA ILE A 3 -4.23 15.36 6.94
C ILE A 3 -4.18 13.83 6.86
N LEU A 4 -5.04 13.13 7.59
CA LEU A 4 -5.10 11.66 7.55
C LEU A 4 -5.47 11.12 6.18
N TYR A 5 -6.38 11.77 5.48
CA TYR A 5 -6.74 11.41 4.10
C TYR A 5 -5.55 11.58 3.15
N GLY A 6 -4.83 12.69 3.28
CA GLY A 6 -3.60 12.91 2.51
C GLY A 6 -2.53 11.86 2.78
N LEU A 7 -2.31 11.51 4.04
CA LEU A 7 -1.36 10.46 4.43
C LEU A 7 -1.78 9.09 3.89
N ASP A 8 -3.08 8.79 3.91
CA ASP A 8 -3.60 7.52 3.37
C ASP A 8 -3.37 7.44 1.85
N LEU A 9 -3.65 8.51 1.10
CA LEU A 9 -3.36 8.58 -0.33
C LEU A 9 -1.87 8.46 -0.63
N LEU A 10 -1.01 9.14 0.14
CA LEU A 10 0.44 9.03 -0.02
C LEU A 10 0.95 7.63 0.28
N GLY A 11 0.49 7.02 1.37
CA GLY A 11 0.83 5.64 1.71
C GLY A 11 0.40 4.66 0.63
N THR A 12 -0.81 4.85 0.09
CA THR A 12 -1.34 4.07 -1.03
C THR A 12 -0.44 4.19 -2.27
N MET A 13 -0.02 5.40 -2.61
CA MET A 13 0.89 5.63 -3.74
C MET A 13 2.25 4.98 -3.50
N MET A 14 2.82 5.09 -2.30
CA MET A 14 4.10 4.46 -1.95
C MET A 14 4.03 2.94 -2.11
N PHE A 15 2.96 2.30 -1.64
CA PHE A 15 2.76 0.87 -1.82
C PHE A 15 2.48 0.48 -3.28
N ALA A 16 1.81 1.33 -4.05
CA ALA A 16 1.63 1.09 -5.49
C ALA A 16 2.98 1.08 -6.23
N ILE A 17 3.86 2.03 -5.91
CA ILE A 17 5.22 2.08 -6.45
C ILE A 17 6.01 0.83 -6.02
N SER A 18 5.96 0.48 -4.73
CA SER A 18 6.64 -0.69 -4.18
C SER A 18 6.19 -1.98 -4.86
N GLY A 19 4.87 -2.19 -4.99
CA GLY A 19 4.31 -3.37 -5.65
C GLY A 19 4.69 -3.47 -7.12
N ALA A 20 4.60 -2.36 -7.84
CA ALA A 20 4.97 -2.28 -9.26
C ALA A 20 6.47 -2.52 -9.45
N MET A 21 7.32 -1.94 -8.61
CA MET A 21 8.77 -2.17 -8.65
C MET A 21 9.13 -3.63 -8.40
N ALA A 22 8.52 -4.24 -7.40
CA ALA A 22 8.77 -5.64 -7.06
C ALA A 22 8.39 -6.57 -8.21
N ALA A 23 7.24 -6.35 -8.83
CA ALA A 23 6.78 -7.10 -10.00
C ALA A 23 7.74 -6.94 -11.18
N ASN A 24 8.16 -5.71 -11.45
CA ASN A 24 9.06 -5.40 -12.55
C ASN A 24 10.44 -6.05 -12.37
N ARG A 25 10.96 -6.09 -11.14
CA ARG A 25 12.21 -6.81 -10.82
C ARG A 25 12.11 -8.32 -11.04
N ASN A 26 10.91 -8.88 -10.97
CA ASN A 26 10.66 -10.31 -11.20
C ASN A 26 10.20 -10.61 -12.62
N ASN A 27 10.43 -9.70 -13.57
CA ASN A 27 10.14 -9.86 -14.99
C ASN A 27 8.65 -10.15 -15.29
N VAL A 28 7.77 -9.61 -14.49
CA VAL A 28 6.33 -9.66 -14.72
C VAL A 28 5.98 -8.69 -15.85
N ASP A 29 5.02 -9.03 -16.70
CA ASP A 29 4.58 -8.17 -17.79
C ASP A 29 3.91 -6.89 -17.29
N VAL A 30 3.68 -5.92 -18.17
CA VAL A 30 3.14 -4.59 -17.81
C VAL A 30 1.78 -4.70 -17.11
N PHE A 31 0.92 -5.61 -17.56
CA PHE A 31 -0.38 -5.84 -16.91
C PHE A 31 -0.21 -6.37 -15.48
N GLY A 32 0.67 -7.35 -15.29
CA GLY A 32 1.00 -7.90 -13.98
C GLY A 32 1.64 -6.87 -13.05
N VAL A 33 2.49 -5.97 -13.58
CA VAL A 33 3.05 -4.84 -12.81
C VAL A 33 1.94 -3.93 -12.30
N GLY A 34 0.99 -3.57 -13.15
CA GLY A 34 -0.17 -2.78 -12.75
C GLY A 34 -1.02 -3.48 -11.70
N PHE A 35 -1.30 -4.76 -11.88
CA PHE A 35 -2.05 -5.58 -10.93
C PHE A 35 -1.34 -5.66 -9.58
N MET A 36 -0.03 -5.91 -9.57
CA MET A 36 0.74 -5.99 -8.34
C MET A 36 0.81 -4.66 -7.59
N GLY A 37 0.96 -3.55 -8.31
CA GLY A 37 0.88 -2.22 -7.72
C GLY A 37 -0.48 -1.97 -7.05
N PHE A 38 -1.56 -2.32 -7.73
CA PHE A 38 -2.91 -2.20 -7.22
C PHE A 38 -3.14 -3.04 -5.96
N VAL A 39 -2.87 -4.34 -6.03
CA VAL A 39 -3.11 -5.27 -4.91
C VAL A 39 -2.25 -4.93 -3.69
N THR A 40 -0.99 -4.54 -3.90
CA THR A 40 -0.11 -4.11 -2.81
C THR A 40 -0.64 -2.86 -2.13
N ALA A 41 -1.11 -1.89 -2.92
CA ALA A 41 -1.60 -0.61 -2.40
C ALA A 41 -2.90 -0.75 -1.60
N ILE A 42 -3.84 -1.56 -2.07
CA ILE A 42 -5.15 -1.69 -1.42
C ILE A 42 -5.22 -2.80 -0.38
N GLY A 43 -4.30 -3.78 -0.41
CA GLY A 43 -4.42 -5.03 0.34
C GLY A 43 -4.54 -4.82 1.84
N GLY A 44 -3.62 -4.07 2.42
CA GLY A 44 -3.60 -3.82 3.86
C GLY A 44 -4.81 -3.03 4.35
N GLY A 45 -5.13 -1.93 3.64
CA GLY A 45 -6.28 -1.09 3.97
C GLY A 45 -7.61 -1.81 3.81
N SER A 46 -7.74 -2.64 2.78
CA SER A 46 -8.96 -3.43 2.56
C SER A 46 -9.19 -4.45 3.69
N LEU A 47 -8.14 -5.15 4.11
CA LEU A 47 -8.25 -6.09 5.23
C LEU A 47 -8.62 -5.38 6.52
N ARG A 48 -7.99 -4.24 6.82
CA ARG A 48 -8.36 -3.41 7.98
C ARG A 48 -9.84 -3.02 7.93
N ASP A 49 -10.30 -2.50 6.80
CA ASP A 49 -11.66 -2.02 6.65
C ASP A 49 -12.68 -3.17 6.81
N ILE A 50 -12.36 -4.36 6.30
CA ILE A 50 -13.18 -5.56 6.51
C ILE A 50 -13.27 -5.92 8.00
N PHE A 51 -12.15 -5.88 8.73
CA PHE A 51 -12.16 -6.12 10.18
C PHE A 51 -12.97 -5.10 10.97
N LEU A 52 -13.02 -3.86 10.46
CA LEU A 52 -13.87 -2.80 11.04
C LEU A 52 -15.33 -2.88 10.58
N ASN A 53 -15.66 -3.88 9.75
CA ASN A 53 -17.01 -4.06 9.16
C ASN A 53 -17.47 -2.86 8.33
N ILE A 54 -16.55 -2.25 7.61
CA ILE A 54 -16.81 -1.13 6.69
C ILE A 54 -16.34 -1.49 5.29
N ARG A 55 -16.86 -0.76 4.30
CA ARG A 55 -16.41 -0.95 2.91
C ARG A 55 -15.00 -0.42 2.73
N PRO A 56 -14.15 -1.12 1.95
CA PRO A 56 -12.84 -0.60 1.60
C PRO A 56 -12.94 0.78 0.94
N VAL A 57 -12.10 1.72 1.37
CA VAL A 57 -12.16 3.12 0.97
C VAL A 57 -12.05 3.30 -0.54
N TRP A 58 -11.20 2.50 -1.19
CA TRP A 58 -10.97 2.61 -2.64
C TRP A 58 -12.20 2.27 -3.48
N VAL A 59 -13.16 1.55 -2.93
CA VAL A 59 -14.45 1.24 -3.61
C VAL A 59 -15.34 2.48 -3.64
N GLU A 60 -15.27 3.32 -2.63
CA GLU A 60 -16.12 4.51 -2.48
C GLU A 60 -15.47 5.78 -3.03
N ASP A 61 -14.14 5.85 -3.04
CA ASP A 61 -13.39 7.02 -3.46
C ASP A 61 -12.45 6.70 -4.62
N GLY A 62 -12.78 7.19 -5.81
CA GLY A 62 -11.99 7.01 -7.03
C GLY A 62 -10.59 7.62 -6.98
N ASN A 63 -10.31 8.54 -6.05
CA ASN A 63 -8.98 9.14 -5.92
C ASN A 63 -7.92 8.10 -5.59
N TYR A 64 -8.28 7.01 -4.90
CA TYR A 64 -7.35 5.90 -4.64
C TYR A 64 -6.89 5.24 -5.93
N ILE A 65 -7.80 4.99 -6.86
CA ILE A 65 -7.45 4.41 -8.17
C ILE A 65 -6.52 5.34 -8.95
N ILE A 66 -6.76 6.65 -8.88
CA ILE A 66 -5.93 7.65 -9.55
C ILE A 66 -4.50 7.63 -8.98
N VAL A 67 -4.33 7.68 -7.67
CA VAL A 67 -2.99 7.68 -7.06
C VAL A 67 -2.26 6.36 -7.27
N ILE A 68 -2.97 5.23 -7.28
CA ILE A 68 -2.39 3.93 -7.60
C ILE A 68 -1.88 3.93 -9.04
N SER A 69 -2.69 4.41 -9.99
CA SER A 69 -2.31 4.50 -11.40
C SER A 69 -1.08 5.40 -11.58
N ILE A 70 -1.02 6.54 -10.89
CA ILE A 70 0.14 7.42 -10.91
C ILE A 70 1.38 6.70 -10.35
N GLY A 71 1.25 6.00 -9.24
CA GLY A 71 2.34 5.23 -8.63
C GLY A 71 2.89 4.15 -9.57
N VAL A 72 2.01 3.41 -10.23
CA VAL A 72 2.40 2.40 -11.23
C VAL A 72 3.11 3.04 -12.42
N LEU A 73 2.58 4.16 -12.94
CA LEU A 73 3.21 4.90 -14.04
C LEU A 73 4.59 5.43 -13.67
N ILE A 74 4.76 5.96 -12.45
CA ILE A 74 6.06 6.39 -11.94
C ILE A 74 7.04 5.22 -11.93
N SER A 75 6.62 4.07 -11.43
CA SER A 75 7.46 2.88 -11.40
C SER A 75 7.89 2.42 -12.80
N LEU A 76 6.98 2.42 -13.76
CA LEU A 76 7.27 2.02 -15.14
C LEU A 76 8.17 3.02 -15.86
N THR A 77 7.91 4.33 -15.67
CA THR A 77 8.64 5.40 -16.36
C THR A 77 10.06 5.56 -15.83
N PHE A 78 10.22 5.54 -14.51
CA PHE A 78 11.51 5.72 -13.84
C PHE A 78 12.16 4.42 -13.42
N ASN A 79 11.85 3.34 -14.10
CA ASN A 79 12.34 2.00 -13.78
C ASN A 79 13.87 1.94 -13.64
N LYS A 80 14.60 2.48 -14.62
CA LYS A 80 16.08 2.47 -14.60
C LYS A 80 16.65 3.26 -13.43
N GLN A 81 16.08 4.44 -13.13
CA GLN A 81 16.51 5.29 -12.03
C GLN A 81 16.20 4.65 -10.67
N LEU A 82 15.04 4.03 -10.54
CA LEU A 82 14.63 3.33 -9.32
C LEU A 82 15.48 2.08 -9.08
N TYR A 83 15.86 1.37 -10.13
CA TYR A 83 16.75 0.20 -10.02
C TYR A 83 18.19 0.57 -9.65
N ALA A 84 18.65 1.74 -10.04
CA ALA A 84 20.01 2.20 -9.74
C ALA A 84 20.25 2.37 -8.24
N LEU A 85 19.18 2.56 -7.46
CA LEU A 85 19.24 2.69 -5.99
C LEU A 85 18.86 1.34 -5.35
N ALA A 86 19.84 0.65 -4.78
CA ALA A 86 19.71 -0.71 -4.27
C ALA A 86 18.61 -0.88 -3.19
N ARG A 87 18.26 0.20 -2.48
CA ARG A 87 17.33 0.19 -1.35
C ARG A 87 16.00 0.91 -1.64
N THR A 88 15.73 1.27 -2.89
CA THR A 88 14.54 2.08 -3.22
C THR A 88 13.25 1.37 -2.89
N LEU A 89 13.14 0.07 -3.18
CA LEU A 89 11.96 -0.73 -2.83
C LEU A 89 11.69 -0.70 -1.31
N THR A 90 12.74 -0.95 -0.53
CA THR A 90 12.64 -0.94 0.95
C THR A 90 12.25 0.44 1.47
N LEU A 91 12.76 1.50 0.84
CA LEU A 91 12.42 2.87 1.22
C LEU A 91 10.94 3.18 1.00
N PHE A 92 10.40 2.88 -0.18
CA PHE A 92 8.97 3.08 -0.48
C PHE A 92 8.08 2.24 0.43
N ASP A 93 8.48 1.00 0.69
CA ASP A 93 7.78 0.11 1.60
C ASP A 93 7.76 0.67 3.04
N ALA A 94 8.91 1.12 3.53
CA ALA A 94 9.03 1.70 4.87
C ALA A 94 8.19 2.97 5.04
N ILE A 95 8.18 3.85 4.05
CA ILE A 95 7.35 5.07 4.07
C ILE A 95 5.86 4.70 4.07
N GLY A 96 5.47 3.75 3.24
CA GLY A 96 4.09 3.25 3.20
C GLY A 96 3.66 2.65 4.53
N ILE A 97 4.50 1.82 5.15
CA ILE A 97 4.26 1.25 6.48
C ILE A 97 4.07 2.35 7.52
N GLY A 98 4.94 3.37 7.52
CA GLY A 98 4.84 4.50 8.44
C GLY A 98 3.49 5.22 8.34
N PHE A 99 3.09 5.59 7.12
CA PHE A 99 1.82 6.28 6.90
C PHE A 99 0.62 5.40 7.25
N PHE A 100 0.60 4.15 6.80
CA PHE A 100 -0.52 3.25 7.06
C PHE A 100 -0.65 2.83 8.51
N THR A 101 0.45 2.78 9.27
CA THR A 101 0.37 2.53 10.72
C THR A 101 -0.38 3.67 11.40
N VAL A 102 -0.01 4.92 11.13
CA VAL A 102 -0.67 6.08 11.73
C VAL A 102 -2.15 6.15 11.33
N VAL A 103 -2.43 6.07 10.04
CA VAL A 103 -3.80 6.12 9.49
C VAL A 103 -4.63 4.95 10.01
N GLY A 104 -4.04 3.76 10.04
CA GLY A 104 -4.72 2.54 10.49
C GLY A 104 -5.11 2.60 11.96
N VAL A 105 -4.23 3.08 12.83
CA VAL A 105 -4.54 3.26 14.26
C VAL A 105 -5.64 4.29 14.46
N GLU A 106 -5.49 5.46 13.85
CA GLU A 106 -6.46 6.55 13.97
C GLU A 106 -7.84 6.13 13.48
N LYS A 107 -7.90 5.50 12.31
CA LYS A 107 -9.16 5.02 11.75
C LYS A 107 -9.81 3.97 12.64
N SER A 108 -9.03 3.05 13.18
CA SER A 108 -9.54 1.99 14.07
C SER A 108 -10.10 2.57 15.37
N LEU A 109 -9.45 3.58 15.93
CA LEU A 109 -9.95 4.28 17.12
C LEU A 109 -11.30 4.97 16.85
N ASN A 110 -11.49 5.54 15.67
CA ASN A 110 -12.75 6.20 15.30
C ASN A 110 -13.91 5.22 15.13
N TYR A 111 -13.65 3.93 14.97
CA TYR A 111 -14.67 2.87 14.90
C TYR A 111 -14.78 2.07 16.21
N GLU A 112 -14.60 2.73 17.34
CA GLU A 112 -14.82 2.21 18.70
C GLU A 112 -13.92 1.03 19.08
N SER A 113 -12.81 0.81 18.37
CA SER A 113 -11.83 -0.17 18.79
C SER A 113 -11.10 0.29 20.05
N ASN A 114 -10.82 -0.64 20.97
CA ASN A 114 -9.95 -0.29 22.09
C ASN A 114 -8.53 0.01 21.59
N ALA A 115 -7.75 0.75 22.38
CA ALA A 115 -6.41 1.22 21.97
C ALA A 115 -5.48 0.07 21.54
N PHE A 116 -5.53 -1.07 22.21
CA PHE A 116 -4.70 -2.22 21.89
C PHE A 116 -5.07 -2.83 20.52
N ALA A 117 -6.37 -3.04 20.29
CA ALA A 117 -6.87 -3.53 19.00
C ALA A 117 -6.57 -2.54 17.87
N ALA A 118 -6.70 -1.24 18.11
CA ALA A 118 -6.40 -0.21 17.13
C ALA A 118 -4.93 -0.24 16.70
N VAL A 119 -4.00 -0.40 17.65
CA VAL A 119 -2.57 -0.53 17.35
C VAL A 119 -2.29 -1.79 16.52
N LEU A 120 -2.87 -2.93 16.90
CA LEU A 120 -2.72 -4.17 16.14
C LEU A 120 -3.28 -4.05 14.72
N LEU A 121 -4.45 -3.45 14.55
CA LEU A 121 -5.06 -3.24 13.23
C LEU A 121 -4.21 -2.28 12.37
N GLY A 122 -3.64 -1.25 12.98
CA GLY A 122 -2.73 -0.34 12.28
C GLY A 122 -1.46 -1.04 11.79
N MET A 123 -0.81 -1.80 12.65
CA MET A 123 0.38 -2.60 12.31
C MET A 123 0.06 -3.65 11.24
N PHE A 124 -1.05 -4.37 11.40
CA PHE A 124 -1.50 -5.38 10.46
C PHE A 124 -1.78 -4.77 9.09
N SER A 125 -2.56 -3.69 9.04
CA SER A 125 -2.86 -2.98 7.81
C SER A 125 -1.59 -2.52 7.09
N ALA A 126 -0.65 -1.97 7.84
CA ALA A 126 0.60 -1.44 7.28
C ALA A 126 1.49 -2.53 6.67
N SER A 127 1.55 -3.70 7.29
CA SER A 127 2.44 -4.78 6.84
C SER A 127 1.81 -5.67 5.77
N MET A 128 0.49 -5.80 5.75
CA MET A 128 -0.19 -6.78 4.87
C MET A 128 -0.03 -6.48 3.39
N GLY A 129 0.05 -5.21 2.98
CA GLY A 129 0.31 -4.85 1.59
C GLY A 129 1.59 -5.48 1.07
N GLY A 130 2.68 -5.33 1.82
CA GLY A 130 3.98 -5.94 1.50
C GLY A 130 3.96 -7.47 1.56
N VAL A 131 3.27 -8.05 2.55
CA VAL A 131 3.15 -9.51 2.67
C VAL A 131 2.40 -10.09 1.47
N ILE A 132 1.28 -9.51 1.08
CA ILE A 132 0.51 -9.96 -0.11
C ILE A 132 1.37 -9.88 -1.36
N ARG A 133 2.09 -8.77 -1.55
CA ARG A 133 3.04 -8.60 -2.66
C ARG A 133 4.06 -9.74 -2.69
N ASP A 134 4.71 -9.98 -1.57
CA ASP A 134 5.80 -10.97 -1.49
C ASP A 134 5.27 -12.39 -1.70
N VAL A 135 4.10 -12.71 -1.16
CA VAL A 135 3.45 -14.01 -1.38
C VAL A 135 3.09 -14.22 -2.85
N LEU A 136 2.48 -13.23 -3.50
CA LEU A 136 2.08 -13.35 -4.90
C LEU A 136 3.27 -13.43 -5.86
N LEU A 137 4.37 -12.76 -5.53
CA LEU A 137 5.61 -12.83 -6.32
C LEU A 137 6.53 -13.98 -5.90
N GLN A 138 6.14 -14.76 -4.90
CA GLN A 138 6.93 -15.87 -4.34
C GLN A 138 8.30 -15.42 -3.85
N ILE A 139 8.37 -14.22 -3.28
CA ILE A 139 9.58 -13.67 -2.67
C ILE A 139 9.55 -14.00 -1.17
N PRO A 140 10.67 -14.48 -0.56
CA PRO A 140 10.73 -14.62 0.89
C PRO A 140 10.47 -13.28 1.58
N PRO A 141 9.62 -13.25 2.61
CA PRO A 141 9.33 -12.00 3.32
C PRO A 141 10.53 -11.49 4.14
#